data_d2d3b402bf4ecd6e3c6240acd7f76f54
#
_entry.id   d2d3b402bf4ecd6e3c6240acd7f76f54
#
_cell.length_a   1.000
_cell.length_b   1.000
_cell.length_c   1.000
_cell.angle_alpha   90.00
_cell.angle_beta   90.00
_cell.angle_gamma   90.00
#
_symmetry.space_group_name_H-M   'P 1'
#
loop_
_entity.id
_entity.type
_entity.pdbx_description
1 polymer ?
#
loop_
_entity_poly.entity_id
_entity_poly.type
_entity_poly.pdbx_seq_one_letter_code
_entity_poly.pdbx_strand_id
1 'polypeptide(L)'
;MSKPLTISIDLDKTWTADPTAFALVAYTFKARGHTVIICTRRTELSHEDRIALQIPEFVTLFFASYGFKRDAVPFPVNIWIDDEPETNEPQRLLQEPPDSSL
;
A
#
# COMPACT_ATOMS: atom_id res chain seq x y z
N MET A 1 15.17 -12.13 -15.65
CA MET A 1 14.86 -11.47 -14.50
C MET A 1 13.67 -10.66 -14.61
N SER A 2 12.81 -10.67 -13.66
CA SER A 2 11.65 -9.85 -13.74
C SER A 2 11.97 -8.45 -13.34
N LYS A 3 11.19 -7.50 -13.81
CA LYS A 3 11.36 -6.13 -13.44
C LYS A 3 10.98 -5.94 -11.99
N PRO A 4 11.62 -5.01 -11.29
CA PRO A 4 11.23 -4.69 -9.93
C PRO A 4 9.80 -4.18 -9.89
N LEU A 5 9.08 -4.54 -8.86
CA LEU A 5 7.71 -4.10 -8.66
C LEU A 5 7.65 -3.11 -7.52
N THR A 6 6.63 -2.27 -7.53
CA THR A 6 6.32 -1.40 -6.40
C THR A 6 5.00 -1.90 -5.81
N ILE A 7 5.04 -2.24 -4.54
CA ILE A 7 3.89 -2.77 -3.82
C ILE A 7 3.49 -1.76 -2.77
N SER A 8 2.24 -1.32 -2.80
CA SER A 8 1.72 -0.40 -1.81
C SER A 8 0.78 -1.16 -0.89
N ILE A 9 1.01 -1.07 0.40
CA ILE A 9 0.20 -1.76 1.39
C ILE A 9 -0.54 -0.70 2.20
N ASP A 10 -1.84 -0.87 2.35
CA ASP A 10 -2.65 0.03 3.14
C ASP A 10 -2.28 -0.12 4.62
N LEU A 11 -2.48 0.94 5.39
CA LEU A 11 -2.16 0.90 6.81
C LEU A 11 -3.32 0.40 7.65
N ASP A 12 -4.40 1.18 7.72
CA ASP A 12 -5.51 0.82 8.61
C ASP A 12 -6.29 -0.36 8.08
N LYS A 13 -6.56 -1.32 8.95
CA LYS A 13 -7.30 -2.54 8.63
C LYS A 13 -6.56 -3.48 7.69
N THR A 14 -5.38 -3.14 7.28
CA THR A 14 -4.53 -4.01 6.48
C THR A 14 -3.25 -4.27 7.25
N TRP A 15 -2.30 -3.33 7.22
CA TRP A 15 -1.05 -3.52 7.99
C TRP A 15 -1.35 -3.67 9.47
N THR A 16 -2.24 -2.82 10.01
CA THR A 16 -2.54 -2.85 11.43
C THR A 16 -3.28 -4.12 11.85
N ALA A 17 -3.85 -4.85 10.91
CA ALA A 17 -4.55 -6.09 11.24
C ALA A 17 -3.57 -7.18 11.69
N ASP A 18 -2.37 -7.18 11.12
CA ASP A 18 -1.34 -8.15 11.52
C ASP A 18 0.03 -7.57 11.17
N PRO A 19 0.56 -6.67 12.01
CA PRO A 19 1.81 -6.00 11.68
C PRO A 19 2.98 -6.94 11.46
N THR A 20 3.04 -8.02 12.22
CA THR A 20 4.14 -8.96 12.08
C THR A 20 4.11 -9.63 10.72
N ALA A 21 2.95 -10.06 10.26
CA ALA A 21 2.83 -10.71 8.97
C ALA A 21 3.18 -9.76 7.84
N PHE A 22 2.70 -8.51 7.92
CA PHE A 22 2.97 -7.57 6.85
C PHE A 22 4.44 -7.11 6.85
N ALA A 23 5.06 -7.04 8.02
CA ALA A 23 6.48 -6.76 8.07
C ALA A 23 7.27 -7.86 7.37
N LEU A 24 6.89 -9.12 7.57
CA LEU A 24 7.56 -10.23 6.89
C LEU A 24 7.34 -10.17 5.39
N VAL A 25 6.14 -9.80 4.95
CA VAL A 25 5.85 -9.63 3.54
C VAL A 25 6.76 -8.54 2.96
N ALA A 26 6.90 -7.42 3.67
CA ALA A 26 7.73 -6.32 3.21
C ALA A 26 9.20 -6.74 3.09
N TYR A 27 9.72 -7.45 4.09
CA TYR A 27 11.08 -7.93 4.03
C TYR A 27 11.28 -8.90 2.87
N THR A 28 10.30 -9.75 2.62
CA THR A 28 10.40 -10.72 1.52
C THR A 28 10.47 -10.02 0.17
N PHE A 29 9.59 -9.05 -0.05
CA PHE A 29 9.62 -8.31 -1.31
C PHE A 29 10.91 -7.51 -1.45
N LYS A 30 11.36 -6.89 -0.36
CA LYS A 30 12.59 -6.11 -0.40
C LYS A 30 13.78 -6.99 -0.75
N ALA A 31 13.85 -8.18 -0.16
CA ALA A 31 14.95 -9.10 -0.41
C ALA A 31 14.99 -9.56 -1.87
N ARG A 32 13.84 -9.51 -2.54
CA ARG A 32 13.79 -9.91 -3.93
C ARG A 32 13.89 -8.73 -4.89
N GLY A 33 14.25 -7.57 -4.38
CA GLY A 33 14.53 -6.41 -5.23
C GLY A 33 13.36 -5.51 -5.53
N HIS A 34 12.24 -5.72 -4.84
CA HIS A 34 11.06 -4.90 -5.06
C HIS A 34 10.99 -3.75 -4.05
N THR A 35 10.17 -2.77 -4.34
CA THR A 35 9.97 -1.62 -3.46
C THR A 35 8.64 -1.76 -2.75
N VAL A 36 8.64 -1.59 -1.42
CA VAL A 36 7.43 -1.66 -0.64
C VAL A 36 7.18 -0.30 -0.01
N ILE A 37 5.96 0.19 -0.15
CA ILE A 37 5.55 1.46 0.44
C ILE A 37 4.26 1.24 1.19
N ILE A 38 3.92 2.18 2.07
CA ILE A 38 2.61 2.21 2.70
C ILE A 38 1.97 3.51 2.26
N CYS A 39 0.76 3.44 1.72
CA CYS A 39 0.02 4.63 1.35
C CYS A 39 -1.26 4.62 2.16
N THR A 40 -1.49 5.65 2.95
CA THR A 40 -2.58 5.70 3.91
C THR A 40 -3.37 6.98 3.77
N ARG A 41 -4.65 6.95 4.17
CA ARG A 41 -5.48 8.15 4.20
C ARG A 41 -5.23 8.98 5.44
N ARG A 42 -4.44 8.51 6.37
CA ARG A 42 -4.09 9.33 7.53
C ARG A 42 -3.27 10.53 7.09
N THR A 43 -3.23 11.56 7.92
CA THR A 43 -2.43 12.74 7.61
C THR A 43 -1.01 12.61 8.16
N GLU A 44 -0.81 11.75 9.12
CA GLU A 44 0.51 11.57 9.71
C GLU A 44 0.59 10.27 10.50
N LEU A 45 1.77 9.85 10.84
CA LEU A 45 2.00 8.70 11.69
C LEU A 45 3.23 9.00 12.53
N SER A 46 3.11 8.90 13.85
CA SER A 46 4.23 9.20 14.73
C SER A 46 5.32 8.15 14.62
N HIS A 47 6.53 8.54 15.00
CA HIS A 47 7.64 7.60 15.00
C HIS A 47 7.35 6.42 15.94
N GLU A 48 6.72 6.71 17.07
CA GLU A 48 6.39 5.66 18.03
C GLU A 48 5.40 4.67 17.45
N ASP A 49 4.40 5.16 16.72
CA ASP A 49 3.44 4.27 16.09
C ASP A 49 4.10 3.45 14.99
N ARG A 50 5.02 4.06 14.28
CA ARG A 50 5.75 3.33 13.25
C ARG A 50 6.51 2.15 13.86
N ILE A 51 7.14 2.37 15.01
CA ILE A 51 7.86 1.29 15.69
C ILE A 51 6.86 0.25 16.22
N ALA A 52 5.78 0.69 16.85
CA ALA A 52 4.81 -0.23 17.41
C ALA A 52 4.18 -1.10 16.34
N LEU A 53 4.03 -0.57 15.13
CA LEU A 53 3.46 -1.30 14.02
C LEU A 53 4.49 -2.09 13.24
N GLN A 54 5.73 -2.11 13.72
CA GLN A 54 6.79 -2.91 13.13
C GLN A 54 7.06 -2.56 11.67
N ILE A 55 6.88 -1.29 11.29
CA ILE A 55 7.10 -0.85 9.92
C ILE A 55 8.60 -0.72 9.69
N PRO A 56 9.18 -1.50 8.77
CA PRO A 56 10.63 -1.43 8.52
C PRO A 56 11.04 -0.05 8.02
N GLU A 57 12.28 0.33 8.32
CA GLU A 57 12.74 1.64 7.91
C GLU A 57 12.79 1.84 6.42
N PHE A 58 12.96 0.78 5.66
CA PHE A 58 13.03 0.91 4.22
C PHE A 58 11.64 1.15 3.59
N VAL A 59 10.57 1.03 4.35
CA VAL A 59 9.23 1.26 3.82
C VAL A 59 8.92 2.74 3.94
N THR A 60 8.64 3.38 2.80
CA THR A 60 8.28 4.79 2.78
C THR A 60 6.79 4.95 2.98
N LEU A 61 6.42 5.95 3.79
CA LEU A 61 5.01 6.24 4.04
C LEU A 61 4.56 7.41 3.19
N PHE A 62 3.42 7.25 2.54
CA PHE A 62 2.81 8.32 1.78
C PHE A 62 1.42 8.58 2.36
N PHE A 63 1.08 9.85 2.55
CA PHE A 63 -0.17 10.24 3.19
C PHE A 63 -1.11 10.88 2.17
N ALA A 64 -2.15 10.16 1.82
CA ALA A 64 -3.08 10.60 0.78
C ALA A 64 -4.13 11.55 1.31
N SER A 65 -4.42 11.51 2.61
CA SER A 65 -5.40 12.38 3.24
C SER A 65 -6.76 12.33 2.53
N TYR A 66 -7.08 13.34 1.75
CA TYR A 66 -8.37 13.41 1.11
C TYR A 66 -8.36 13.00 -0.36
N GLY A 67 -7.22 12.76 -0.94
CA GLY A 67 -7.14 12.42 -2.36
C GLY A 67 -7.08 10.93 -2.60
N PHE A 68 -6.92 10.55 -3.84
CA PHE A 68 -6.69 9.15 -4.18
C PHE A 68 -5.26 8.79 -3.85
N LYS A 69 -5.06 7.58 -3.37
CA LYS A 69 -3.72 7.15 -2.97
C LYS A 69 -2.72 7.20 -4.11
N ARG A 70 -3.18 6.89 -5.32
CA ARG A 70 -2.28 6.94 -6.45
C ARG A 70 -1.66 8.32 -6.63
N ASP A 71 -2.43 9.38 -6.34
CA ASP A 71 -1.95 10.73 -6.52
C ASP A 71 -0.95 11.17 -5.45
N ALA A 72 -0.90 10.46 -4.34
CA ALA A 72 0.03 10.78 -3.28
C ALA A 72 1.41 10.15 -3.51
N VAL A 73 1.51 9.22 -4.46
CA VAL A 73 2.74 8.49 -4.72
C VAL A 73 3.34 8.99 -6.03
N PRO A 74 4.59 9.44 -6.04
CA PRO A 74 5.17 10.06 -7.24
C PRO A 74 5.66 9.09 -8.30
N PHE A 75 5.32 7.82 -8.21
CA PHE A 75 5.74 6.82 -9.20
C PHE A 75 4.65 5.76 -9.32
N PRO A 76 4.67 4.96 -10.36
CA PRO A 76 3.63 3.95 -10.55
C PRO A 76 3.69 2.86 -9.50
N VAL A 77 2.53 2.40 -9.06
CA VAL A 77 2.40 1.29 -8.14
C VAL A 77 1.85 0.11 -8.92
N ASN A 78 2.52 -1.04 -8.82
CA ASN A 78 2.12 -2.22 -9.56
C ASN A 78 1.09 -3.07 -8.83
N ILE A 79 1.19 -3.12 -7.51
CA ILE A 79 0.28 -3.94 -6.72
C ILE A 79 -0.21 -3.13 -5.53
N TRP A 80 -1.52 -3.08 -5.36
CA TRP A 80 -2.13 -2.41 -4.22
C TRP A 80 -2.73 -3.47 -3.32
N ILE A 81 -2.35 -3.47 -2.04
CA ILE A 81 -2.94 -4.34 -1.04
C ILE A 81 -3.72 -3.42 -0.12
N ASP A 82 -5.05 -3.43 -0.25
CA ASP A 82 -5.88 -2.43 0.39
C ASP A 82 -7.26 -3.01 0.64
N ASP A 83 -7.84 -2.68 1.79
CA ASP A 83 -9.18 -3.13 2.12
C ASP A 83 -10.25 -2.21 1.51
N GLU A 84 -9.85 -1.05 0.98
CA GLU A 84 -10.75 -0.14 0.29
C GLU A 84 -10.12 0.28 -1.03
N PRO A 85 -10.08 -0.62 -1.97
CA PRO A 85 -9.35 -0.36 -3.21
C PRO A 85 -9.86 0.83 -4.02
N GLU A 86 -11.09 1.25 -3.81
CA GLU A 86 -11.61 2.40 -4.54
C GLU A 86 -10.90 3.69 -4.13
N THR A 87 -10.15 3.71 -3.04
CA THR A 87 -9.41 4.90 -2.65
C THR A 87 -8.07 4.99 -3.33
N ASN A 88 -7.65 3.94 -4.02
CA ASN A 88 -6.31 3.91 -4.64
C ASN A 88 -6.26 4.75 -5.89
N GLU A 89 -7.30 4.68 -6.71
CA GLU A 89 -7.35 5.47 -7.92
C GLU A 89 -8.81 5.65 -8.31
N PRO A 90 -9.11 6.58 -9.20
CA PRO A 90 -10.49 6.84 -9.57
C PRO A 90 -11.14 5.61 -10.18
N GLN A 91 -12.39 5.40 -9.81
CA GLN A 91 -13.12 4.29 -10.36
C GLN A 91 -13.44 4.55 -11.80
N ARG A 92 -13.30 3.54 -12.62
CA ARG A 92 -13.67 3.69 -14.01
C ARG A 92 -14.95 2.95 -14.16
N LEU A 93 -16.02 3.57 -13.80
CA LEU A 93 -17.29 2.96 -13.77
C LEU A 93 -17.69 2.17 -14.93
N LEU A 94 -17.32 2.63 -16.05
CA LEU A 94 -17.71 1.94 -17.20
C LEU A 94 -17.05 0.71 -17.48
N GLN A 95 -16.03 0.37 -16.78
CA GLN A 95 -15.38 -0.77 -17.11
C GLN A 95 -15.75 -1.88 -16.38
N GLU A 96 -16.60 -1.89 -15.55
CA GLU A 96 -16.88 -2.95 -14.80
C GLU A 96 -17.80 -3.79 -15.38
N PRO A 97 -17.51 -4.78 -16.01
CA PRO A 97 -18.45 -5.68 -16.53
C PRO A 97 -18.98 -6.39 -15.38
N PRO A 98 -20.10 -6.41 -15.30
CA PRO A 98 -20.66 -7.00 -14.21
C PRO A 98 -20.41 -8.41 -14.06
N ASP A 99 -20.20 -9.05 -15.07
CA ASP A 99 -20.07 -10.38 -14.90
C ASP A 99 -18.85 -10.73 -14.67
N SER A 100 -18.25 -9.91 -14.63
CA SER A 100 -17.07 -10.19 -14.37
C SER A 100 -17.14 -11.05 -13.32
N SER A 101 -18.07 -11.25 -13.07
CA SER A 101 -18.05 -12.02 -12.14
C SER A 101 -17.56 -13.16 -12.31
N LEU A 102 -17.44 -13.31 -12.72
CA LEU A 102 -16.98 -14.31 -12.88
C LEU A 102 -16.41 -14.61 -12.42
#